data_395498f3d8e4d539175db046f29274f6
#
_entry.id   395498f3d8e4d539175db046f29274f6
#
_cell.length_a   1.000
_cell.length_b   1.000
_cell.length_c   1.000
_cell.angle_alpha   90.00
_cell.angle_beta   90.00
_cell.angle_gamma   90.00
#
_symmetry.space_group_name_H-M   'P 1'
#
loop_
_entity.id
_entity.type
_entity.pdbx_description
1 polymer ?
#
loop_
_entity_poly.entity_id
_entity_poly.type
_entity_poly.pdbx_seq_one_letter_code
_entity_poly.pdbx_strand_id
1 'polypeptide(L)'
;MALHGTAQATCAATDARIELSAHHIAVGVGYVWGRGTLYDGTHAYPFTIRGGGMLSVGGMALSGQGCVRNLARLQDFNGTYWSVGGTATIHHGTAGLVMENGRGVDINLVAHTRGAFLSGQIARLSFRLKGSR
;
A
#
# COMPACT_ATOMS: atom_id res chain seq x y z
N MET A 1 10.83 22.51 -7.73
CA MET A 1 10.72 22.39 -7.24
C MET A 1 9.84 22.22 -6.48
N ALA A 2 9.34 21.98 -6.12
CA ALA A 2 8.54 21.92 -5.54
C ALA A 2 8.23 21.46 -4.57
N LEU A 3 8.02 21.40 -3.90
CA LEU A 3 7.78 21.05 -3.03
C LEU A 3 6.81 21.10 -2.35
N HIS A 4 6.36 20.82 -1.94
CA HIS A 4 5.33 21.01 -1.51
C HIS A 4 4.94 20.44 -0.35
N GLY A 5 5.02 20.52 0.64
CA GLY A 5 4.57 20.19 1.92
C GLY A 5 3.77 18.91 2.11
N THR A 6 3.44 18.24 1.10
CA THR A 6 2.74 16.98 1.23
C THR A 6 3.76 15.87 1.45
N ALA A 7 3.45 14.98 2.39
CA ALA A 7 4.28 13.80 2.57
C ALA A 7 4.18 12.94 1.34
N GLN A 8 5.30 12.67 0.75
CA GLN A 8 5.39 11.81 -0.42
C GLN A 8 6.52 10.82 -0.20
N ALA A 9 6.35 9.63 -0.72
CA ALA A 9 7.44 8.68 -0.72
C ALA A 9 8.53 9.17 -1.66
N THR A 10 9.76 9.17 -1.19
CA THR A 10 10.91 9.55 -2.00
C THR A 10 11.51 8.29 -2.59
N CYS A 11 11.41 8.16 -3.89
CA CYS A 11 11.87 6.97 -4.59
C CYS A 11 13.18 7.21 -5.28
N ALA A 12 14.04 6.22 -5.27
CA ALA A 12 15.24 6.23 -6.08
C ALA A 12 14.89 6.11 -7.55
N ALA A 13 15.79 6.53 -8.43
CA ALA A 13 15.52 6.48 -9.85
C ALA A 13 15.29 5.07 -10.37
N THR A 14 15.83 4.07 -9.69
CA THR A 14 15.67 2.68 -10.07
C THR A 14 14.43 2.02 -9.48
N ASP A 15 13.71 2.73 -8.60
CA ASP A 15 12.53 2.18 -7.97
C ASP A 15 11.33 2.29 -8.89
N ALA A 16 10.46 1.31 -8.84
CA ALA A 16 9.10 1.48 -9.34
C ALA A 16 8.29 2.24 -8.30
N ARG A 17 7.13 2.72 -8.69
CA ARG A 17 6.27 3.51 -7.82
C ARG A 17 4.86 2.97 -7.88
N ILE A 18 4.13 3.14 -6.79
CA ILE A 18 2.70 2.83 -6.79
C ILE A 18 1.89 4.02 -6.29
N GLU A 19 0.68 4.10 -6.81
CA GLU A 19 -0.38 4.92 -6.25
C GLU A 19 -1.55 4.01 -6.01
N LEU A 20 -2.22 4.18 -4.89
CA LEU A 20 -3.34 3.30 -4.58
C LEU A 20 -4.43 4.05 -3.82
N SER A 21 -5.61 3.49 -3.89
CA SER A 21 -6.71 3.88 -3.02
C SER A 21 -7.43 2.61 -2.59
N ALA A 22 -7.84 2.60 -1.34
CA ALA A 22 -8.48 1.43 -0.77
C ALA A 22 -9.55 1.86 0.20
N HIS A 23 -10.44 0.93 0.48
CA HIS A 23 -11.52 1.11 1.43
C HIS A 23 -11.44 -0.02 2.44
N HIS A 24 -11.77 0.32 3.66
CA HIS A 24 -11.78 -0.63 4.74
C HIS A 24 -13.15 -0.60 5.39
N ILE A 25 -13.78 -1.74 5.48
CA ILE A 25 -15.02 -1.90 6.21
C ILE A 25 -14.81 -3.00 7.24
N ALA A 26 -15.24 -2.72 8.46
CA ALA A 26 -15.10 -3.68 9.52
C ALA A 26 -16.39 -3.79 10.30
N VAL A 27 -16.90 -5.01 10.38
CA VAL A 27 -17.95 -5.37 11.29
C VAL A 27 -17.46 -6.65 11.95
N GLY A 28 -16.73 -6.47 13.03
CA GLY A 28 -16.01 -7.57 13.66
C GLY A 28 -14.63 -7.77 13.04
N VAL A 29 -14.58 -8.41 11.89
CA VAL A 29 -13.32 -8.61 11.18
C VAL A 29 -13.24 -7.62 10.02
N GLY A 30 -12.15 -6.89 9.93
CA GLY A 30 -11.96 -5.90 8.90
C GLY A 30 -11.71 -6.51 7.53
N TYR A 31 -12.17 -5.83 6.51
CA TYR A 31 -11.96 -6.22 5.13
C TYR A 31 -11.52 -4.99 4.33
N VAL A 32 -10.46 -5.15 3.56
CA VAL A 32 -9.90 -4.06 2.75
C VAL A 32 -9.97 -4.46 1.29
N TRP A 33 -10.42 -3.52 0.46
CA TRP A 33 -10.39 -3.72 -0.99
C TRP A 33 -10.05 -2.39 -1.65
N GLY A 34 -9.46 -2.47 -2.81
CA GLY A 34 -9.10 -1.27 -3.53
C GLY A 34 -8.40 -1.57 -4.82
N ARG A 35 -7.77 -0.54 -5.33
CA ARG A 35 -7.02 -0.63 -6.57
C ARG A 35 -5.92 0.41 -6.59
N GLY A 36 -4.98 0.19 -7.48
CA GLY A 36 -3.89 1.12 -7.67
C GLY A 36 -3.25 0.94 -9.03
N THR A 37 -2.18 1.66 -9.22
CA THR A 37 -1.37 1.59 -10.43
C THR A 37 0.09 1.45 -10.05
N LEU A 38 0.75 0.51 -10.68
CA LEU A 38 2.19 0.33 -10.57
C LEU A 38 2.83 1.02 -11.77
N TYR A 39 3.73 1.93 -11.50
CA TYR A 39 4.49 2.63 -12.53
C TYR A 39 5.91 2.09 -12.55
N ASP A 40 6.28 1.48 -13.67
CA ASP A 40 7.59 0.93 -13.86
C ASP A 40 8.16 1.49 -15.16
N GLY A 41 9.08 2.43 -15.02
CA GLY A 41 9.58 3.16 -16.18
C GLY A 41 8.47 3.97 -16.81
N THR A 42 8.23 3.74 -18.08
CA THR A 42 7.18 4.44 -18.82
C THR A 42 5.86 3.67 -18.88
N HIS A 43 5.82 2.54 -18.20
CA HIS A 43 4.65 1.67 -18.23
C HIS A 43 3.83 1.82 -16.96
N ALA A 44 2.51 1.74 -17.11
CA ALA A 44 1.58 1.80 -15.99
C ALA A 44 0.75 0.51 -15.99
N TYR A 45 0.70 -0.13 -14.82
CA TYR A 45 0.02 -1.41 -14.69
C TYR A 45 -1.01 -1.31 -13.57
N PRO A 46 -2.30 -1.44 -13.90
CA PRO A 46 -3.30 -1.42 -12.85
C PRO A 46 -3.28 -2.71 -12.02
N PHE A 47 -3.61 -2.58 -10.76
CA PHE A 47 -3.69 -3.74 -9.88
C PHE A 47 -4.86 -3.60 -8.92
N THR A 48 -5.26 -4.72 -8.33
CA THR A 48 -6.29 -4.76 -7.32
C THR A 48 -5.67 -5.03 -5.96
N ILE A 49 -6.37 -4.60 -4.92
CA ILE A 49 -5.94 -4.73 -3.54
C ILE A 49 -7.03 -5.47 -2.78
N ARG A 50 -6.61 -6.46 -1.99
CA ARG A 50 -7.48 -7.14 -1.05
C ARG A 50 -6.73 -7.41 0.22
N GLY A 51 -7.43 -7.37 1.34
CA GLY A 51 -6.81 -7.66 2.60
C GLY A 51 -7.84 -7.87 3.68
N GLY A 52 -7.35 -8.25 4.86
CA GLY A 52 -8.24 -8.50 5.98
C GLY A 52 -7.45 -8.81 7.24
N GLY A 53 -8.16 -9.33 8.21
CA GLY A 53 -7.54 -9.75 9.45
C GLY A 53 -7.46 -8.70 10.55
N MET A 54 -8.05 -7.53 10.31
CA MET A 54 -8.11 -6.48 11.32
C MET A 54 -9.44 -6.51 12.05
N LEU A 55 -9.38 -6.28 13.33
CA LEU A 55 -10.58 -6.05 14.11
C LEU A 55 -10.79 -4.55 14.24
N SER A 56 -11.90 -4.06 13.77
CA SER A 56 -12.26 -2.67 13.96
C SER A 56 -13.74 -2.48 13.67
N VAL A 57 -14.21 -1.28 13.90
CA VAL A 57 -15.61 -0.92 13.67
C VAL A 57 -15.62 0.35 12.81
N GLY A 58 -16.45 0.33 11.79
CA GLY A 58 -16.60 1.48 10.93
C GLY A 58 -15.97 1.28 9.57
N GLY A 59 -16.00 2.33 8.80
CA GLY A 59 -15.39 2.34 7.49
C GLY A 59 -14.39 3.45 7.37
N MET A 60 -13.44 3.27 6.50
CA MET A 60 -12.48 4.32 6.19
C MET A 60 -12.01 4.19 4.76
N ALA A 61 -11.46 5.26 4.27
CA ALA A 61 -10.80 5.27 2.97
C ALA A 61 -9.37 5.67 3.17
N LEU A 62 -8.50 5.12 2.37
CA LEU A 62 -7.12 5.52 2.36
C LEU A 62 -6.63 5.70 0.94
N SER A 63 -5.69 6.58 0.77
CA SER A 63 -4.98 6.75 -0.48
C SER A 63 -3.50 6.83 -0.16
N GLY A 64 -2.67 6.41 -1.08
CA GLY A 64 -1.25 6.40 -0.78
C GLY A 64 -0.38 6.31 -2.01
N GLN A 65 0.88 6.54 -1.77
CA GLN A 65 1.94 6.44 -2.75
C GLN A 65 3.07 5.65 -2.13
N GLY A 66 3.78 4.90 -2.95
CA GLY A 66 4.87 4.11 -2.44
C GLY A 66 5.98 3.92 -3.42
N CYS A 67 7.12 3.52 -2.89
CA CYS A 67 8.28 3.14 -3.67
C CYS A 67 8.41 1.62 -3.61
N VAL A 68 8.64 1.01 -4.75
CA VAL A 68 8.73 -0.44 -4.88
C VAL A 68 10.16 -0.81 -5.22
N ARG A 69 10.77 -1.61 -4.38
CA ARG A 69 12.17 -2.02 -4.54
C ARG A 69 12.27 -3.51 -4.73
N ASN A 70 13.34 -3.91 -5.36
CA ASN A 70 13.66 -5.33 -5.57
C ASN A 70 12.65 -6.02 -6.46
N LEU A 71 12.09 -5.27 -7.41
CA LEU A 71 11.16 -5.82 -8.37
C LEU A 71 11.96 -6.32 -9.57
N ALA A 72 12.40 -7.57 -9.51
CA ALA A 72 13.22 -8.14 -10.56
C ALA A 72 12.38 -8.47 -11.80
N ARG A 73 11.18 -8.93 -11.60
CA ARG A 73 10.25 -9.23 -12.68
C ARG A 73 8.89 -8.66 -12.33
N LEU A 74 8.16 -8.24 -13.34
CA LEU A 74 6.87 -7.59 -13.13
C LEU A 74 5.92 -8.46 -12.30
N GLN A 75 5.85 -9.74 -12.60
CA GLN A 75 4.93 -10.62 -11.88
C GLN A 75 5.32 -10.83 -10.42
N ASP A 76 6.52 -10.49 -10.03
CA ASP A 76 6.92 -10.58 -8.62
C ASP A 76 6.18 -9.59 -7.75
N PHE A 77 5.57 -8.58 -8.37
CA PHE A 77 4.73 -7.63 -7.64
C PHE A 77 3.49 -8.29 -7.06
N ASN A 78 2.97 -9.32 -7.72
CA ASN A 78 1.79 -10.03 -7.25
C ASN A 78 2.10 -10.77 -5.98
N GLY A 79 1.19 -10.77 -5.05
CA GLY A 79 1.33 -11.56 -3.85
C GLY A 79 0.77 -10.87 -2.63
N THR A 80 0.93 -11.52 -1.51
CA THR A 80 0.50 -11.01 -0.24
C THR A 80 1.69 -10.33 0.44
N TYR A 81 1.46 -9.10 0.85
CA TYR A 81 2.43 -8.29 1.55
C TYR A 81 2.06 -8.21 3.01
N TRP A 82 3.05 -8.18 3.86
CA TRP A 82 2.86 -7.99 5.29
C TRP A 82 3.78 -6.88 5.75
N SER A 83 3.40 -6.22 6.84
CA SER A 83 4.23 -5.15 7.36
C SER A 83 5.45 -5.73 8.06
N VAL A 84 6.56 -5.05 7.88
CA VAL A 84 7.83 -5.42 8.50
C VAL A 84 8.31 -4.25 9.34
N GLY A 85 9.11 -4.56 10.35
CA GLY A 85 9.70 -3.52 11.16
C GLY A 85 8.79 -2.94 12.23
N GLY A 86 7.66 -3.58 12.49
CA GLY A 86 6.80 -3.16 13.59
C GLY A 86 5.58 -2.39 13.14
N THR A 87 5.20 -1.39 13.91
CA THR A 87 3.98 -0.66 13.68
C THR A 87 4.19 0.47 12.67
N ALA A 88 3.11 0.81 11.98
CA ALA A 88 3.11 1.98 11.13
C ALA A 88 3.31 3.25 11.96
N THR A 89 4.03 4.20 11.39
CA THR A 89 4.17 5.52 12.00
C THR A 89 2.98 6.36 11.57
N ILE A 90 2.27 6.91 12.55
CA ILE A 90 1.06 7.68 12.29
C ILE A 90 1.28 9.10 12.74
N HIS A 91 0.96 10.06 11.86
CA HIS A 91 1.13 11.45 12.18
C HIS A 91 0.14 12.29 11.36
N HIS A 92 -0.79 12.95 12.02
CA HIS A 92 -1.79 13.84 11.39
C HIS A 92 -2.52 13.19 10.20
N GLY A 93 -2.97 11.95 10.39
CA GLY A 93 -3.72 11.27 9.34
C GLY A 93 -2.85 10.67 8.24
N THR A 94 -1.54 10.71 8.42
CA THR A 94 -0.60 10.12 7.49
C THR A 94 0.10 8.96 8.17
N ALA A 95 0.20 7.85 7.49
CA ALA A 95 0.87 6.66 8.02
C ALA A 95 1.97 6.22 7.07
N GLY A 96 3.13 5.93 7.63
CA GLY A 96 4.21 5.30 6.91
C GLY A 96 4.24 3.81 7.20
N LEU A 97 4.42 3.01 6.18
CA LEU A 97 4.35 1.56 6.32
C LEU A 97 5.33 0.91 5.37
N VAL A 98 6.11 -0.02 5.90
CA VAL A 98 7.02 -0.83 5.09
C VAL A 98 6.44 -2.23 4.99
N MET A 99 6.32 -2.72 3.78
CA MET A 99 5.77 -4.05 3.53
C MET A 99 6.69 -4.84 2.62
N GLU A 100 6.63 -6.15 2.75
CA GLU A 100 7.31 -7.02 1.80
C GLU A 100 6.48 -8.25 1.50
N ASN A 101 6.74 -8.86 0.36
CA ASN A 101 6.08 -10.10 -0.02
C ASN A 101 7.09 -11.26 -0.01
N GLY A 102 6.60 -12.45 -0.30
CA GLY A 102 7.44 -13.65 -0.27
C GLY A 102 8.46 -13.74 -1.39
N ARG A 103 8.46 -12.80 -2.31
CA ARG A 103 9.42 -12.76 -3.43
C ARG A 103 10.50 -11.72 -3.25
N GLY A 104 10.54 -11.11 -2.09
CA GLY A 104 11.56 -10.12 -1.77
C GLY A 104 11.25 -8.71 -2.24
N VAL A 105 10.07 -8.47 -2.75
CA VAL A 105 9.68 -7.12 -3.16
C VAL A 105 9.31 -6.31 -1.92
N ASP A 106 9.89 -5.13 -1.80
CA ASP A 106 9.66 -4.23 -0.68
C ASP A 106 8.90 -3.01 -1.15
N ILE A 107 7.95 -2.58 -0.35
CA ILE A 107 7.18 -1.38 -0.62
C ILE A 107 7.25 -0.47 0.59
N ASN A 108 7.71 0.75 0.35
CA ASN A 108 7.62 1.83 1.33
C ASN A 108 6.40 2.67 0.96
N LEU A 109 5.38 2.61 1.79
CA LEU A 109 4.12 3.26 1.50
C LEU A 109 3.89 4.44 2.44
N VAL A 110 3.46 5.55 1.88
CA VAL A 110 2.93 6.68 2.65
C VAL A 110 1.47 6.77 2.33
N ALA A 111 0.63 6.59 3.33
CA ALA A 111 -0.81 6.55 3.15
C ALA A 111 -1.47 7.69 3.91
N HIS A 112 -2.51 8.24 3.33
CA HIS A 112 -3.36 9.24 3.93
C HIS A 112 -4.71 8.60 4.18
N THR A 113 -5.24 8.77 5.38
CA THR A 113 -6.46 8.09 5.78
C THR A 113 -7.55 9.07 6.08
N ARG A 114 -8.77 8.63 5.86
CA ARG A 114 -9.97 9.33 6.28
C ARG A 114 -10.80 8.40 7.12
N GLY A 115 -11.37 8.95 8.17
CA GLY A 115 -12.19 8.18 9.08
C GLY A 115 -11.51 8.02 10.41
N ALA A 116 -12.21 7.40 11.31
CA ALA A 116 -11.82 7.42 12.68
C ALA A 116 -10.73 6.43 12.99
N PHE A 117 -10.11 5.78 12.03
CA PHE A 117 -9.36 4.73 12.48
C PHE A 117 -8.02 4.62 11.99
N LEU A 118 -7.16 4.37 12.89
CA LEU A 118 -5.91 3.84 12.53
C LEU A 118 -5.39 3.05 13.66
N SER A 119 -5.60 1.80 13.68
CA SER A 119 -4.96 0.99 14.68
C SER A 119 -3.54 0.62 14.28
N GLY A 120 -3.14 1.05 13.12
CA GLY A 120 -1.78 0.80 12.70
C GLY A 120 -1.50 -0.63 12.32
N GLN A 121 -2.54 -1.44 12.20
CA GLN A 121 -2.26 -2.82 11.96
C GLN A 121 -2.99 -3.35 10.77
N ILE A 122 -2.47 -3.06 9.62
CA ILE A 122 -2.89 -3.76 8.43
C ILE A 122 -2.07 -5.04 8.39
N ALA A 123 -2.68 -6.14 8.70
CA ALA A 123 -1.94 -7.38 8.83
C ALA A 123 -1.41 -7.85 7.49
N ARG A 124 -2.24 -7.81 6.46
CA ARG A 124 -1.86 -8.30 5.14
C ARG A 124 -2.65 -7.61 4.07
N LEU A 125 -1.97 -7.31 2.96
CA LEU A 125 -2.59 -6.81 1.75
C LEU A 125 -2.12 -7.66 0.59
N SER A 126 -3.04 -8.09 -0.24
CA SER A 126 -2.70 -8.85 -1.44
C SER A 126 -2.86 -7.93 -2.64
N PHE A 127 -1.82 -7.82 -3.42
CA PHE A 127 -1.80 -7.03 -4.64
C PHE A 127 -1.76 -7.97 -5.84
N ARG A 128 -2.55 -7.66 -6.84
CA ARG A 128 -2.58 -8.48 -8.03
C ARG A 128 -2.72 -7.60 -9.25
N LEU A 129 -1.78 -7.68 -10.15
CA LEU A 129 -1.83 -6.96 -11.42
C LEU A 129 -3.01 -7.47 -12.23
N LYS A 130 -3.73 -6.56 -12.85
CA LYS A 130 -4.84 -6.94 -13.73
C LYS A 130 -4.29 -7.65 -14.94
N GLY A 131 -5.01 -8.68 -15.36
CA GLY A 131 -4.53 -9.52 -16.45
C GLY A 131 -3.58 -10.61 -16.01
N SER A 132 -3.18 -10.64 -14.74
CA SER A 132 -2.36 -11.71 -14.20
C SER A 132 -3.18 -12.93 -13.88
N ARG A 133 -2.55 -14.07 -13.89
CA ARG A 133 -3.17 -15.33 -13.55
C ARG A 133 -2.60 -15.94 -12.32
#